data_975f6345f6b10da7674718c4fca717b6
#
_entry.id   975f6345f6b10da7674718c4fca717b6
#
_cell.length_a   1.000
_cell.length_b   1.000
_cell.length_c   1.000
_cell.angle_alpha   90.00
_cell.angle_beta   90.00
_cell.angle_gamma   90.00
#
_symmetry.space_group_name_H-M   'P 1'
#
loop_
_entity.id
_entity.type
_entity.pdbx_description
1 polymer ?
#
loop_
_entity_poly.entity_id
_entity_poly.type
_entity_poly.pdbx_seq_one_letter_code
_entity_poly.pdbx_strand_id
1 'polypeptide(L)'
;MKWEDLKILLALEGKWTVSLNGLEFLALSSSDISIEDSTLRFGKYFRTIIDLDWLRSDVVRIRTRARARTQIDTITFYPGDRLPSGAGIRKRRRAFLVEISRALTAHFGAGKVERQTLYSDRRYGIGGAYPRLLIGRHAVVAVDPEESSSVINGIMRAALLWSPLVRRPVAAVVPKGRHQTLAARLRVMSQATASIEWLQWDGERIRPLEDESAEPETHVQELVVPDVSSEVERICAIAPGALHAVPHIPGKGISIRLRGLEVARVSQEGISYPLGEPIERVVKEVYEKRRHGNRHPLAHTHEERWLESNLIGSIGRILPSIDVRHIYPQVPSFIGEERNIIDLLSITTDGRLVVIEIKASPDPDLPFQALDYWIAVERHRKAGDFLRKGYFAGRQLKDEAALLVLVAPLLAYHKTARRLIATLPAEVPLMEIGINQGWKKEIKVLRRKGVVS
;
A
#
# COMPACT_ATOMS: atom_id res chain seq x y z
N MET A 1 27.83 1.93 8.81
CA MET A 1 26.47 2.47 8.80
C MET A 1 26.21 3.06 10.17
N LYS A 2 25.75 4.29 10.22
CA LYS A 2 25.71 5.06 11.49
C LYS A 2 24.36 4.91 12.16
N TRP A 3 24.33 5.06 13.48
CA TRP A 3 23.13 5.03 14.32
C TRP A 3 22.07 6.06 13.88
N GLU A 4 22.52 7.19 13.32
CA GLU A 4 21.64 8.21 12.77
C GLU A 4 20.73 7.67 11.66
N ASP A 5 21.23 6.74 10.85
CA ASP A 5 20.43 6.14 9.77
C ASP A 5 19.28 5.30 10.31
N LEU A 6 19.52 4.61 11.43
CA LEU A 6 18.45 3.85 12.11
C LEU A 6 17.44 4.79 12.75
N LYS A 7 17.87 5.89 13.39
CA LYS A 7 16.96 6.88 13.97
C LYS A 7 16.05 7.48 12.91
N ILE A 8 16.61 7.83 11.75
CA ILE A 8 15.84 8.33 10.61
C ILE A 8 14.83 7.28 10.14
N LEU A 9 15.25 6.04 9.97
CA LEU A 9 14.33 4.98 9.54
C LEU A 9 13.18 4.77 10.52
N LEU A 10 13.48 4.70 11.82
CA LEU A 10 12.46 4.51 12.85
C LEU A 10 11.47 5.66 12.93
N ALA A 11 11.89 6.88 12.64
CA ALA A 11 11.02 8.06 12.61
C ALA A 11 10.12 8.11 11.35
N LEU A 12 10.53 7.47 10.24
CA LEU A 12 9.77 7.49 8.99
C LEU A 12 8.55 6.58 8.99
N GLU A 13 8.61 5.49 9.73
CA GLU A 13 7.52 4.51 9.80
C GLU A 13 6.69 4.76 11.07
N GLY A 14 5.38 4.98 10.91
CA GLY A 14 4.48 5.20 12.05
C GLY A 14 4.26 3.97 12.92
N LYS A 15 4.44 2.75 12.37
CA LYS A 15 4.25 1.47 13.06
C LYS A 15 5.36 0.50 12.74
N TRP A 16 5.72 -0.31 13.74
CA TRP A 16 6.76 -1.32 13.64
C TRP A 16 6.31 -2.64 14.23
N THR A 17 6.62 -3.74 13.58
CA THR A 17 6.62 -5.06 14.20
C THR A 17 8.05 -5.39 14.62
N VAL A 18 8.26 -5.54 15.91
CA VAL A 18 9.59 -5.81 16.52
C VAL A 18 9.64 -7.25 16.98
N SER A 19 10.61 -8.01 16.45
CA SER A 19 10.84 -9.40 16.88
C SER A 19 12.01 -9.47 17.84
N LEU A 20 11.81 -10.11 18.98
CA LEU A 20 12.86 -10.47 19.92
C LEU A 20 13.23 -11.94 19.73
N ASN A 21 14.47 -12.21 19.31
CA ASN A 21 15.03 -13.55 19.04
C ASN A 21 14.20 -14.40 18.06
N GLY A 22 13.34 -13.79 17.24
CA GLY A 22 12.44 -14.51 16.34
C GLY A 22 11.29 -15.27 17.02
N LEU A 23 11.12 -15.12 18.33
CA LEU A 23 10.14 -15.86 19.14
C LEU A 23 9.00 -14.99 19.66
N GLU A 24 9.29 -13.77 20.03
CA GLU A 24 8.32 -12.78 20.52
C GLU A 24 8.18 -11.66 19.52
N PHE A 25 6.95 -11.20 19.26
CA PHE A 25 6.63 -10.13 18.33
C PHE A 25 5.81 -9.07 19.05
N LEU A 26 6.24 -7.82 18.90
CA LEU A 26 5.62 -6.65 19.50
C LEU A 26 5.20 -5.69 18.39
N ALA A 27 3.94 -5.26 18.38
CA ALA A 27 3.50 -4.15 17.56
C ALA A 27 3.74 -2.84 18.34
N LEU A 28 4.54 -1.96 17.79
CA LEU A 28 4.96 -0.70 18.43
C LEU A 28 4.73 0.46 17.45
N SER A 29 4.44 1.64 18.01
CA SER A 29 4.52 2.89 17.27
C SER A 29 5.95 3.44 17.30
N SER A 30 6.27 4.37 16.39
CA SER A 30 7.59 5.04 16.42
C SER A 30 7.87 5.74 17.74
N SER A 31 6.83 6.25 18.42
CA SER A 31 6.93 6.88 19.73
C SER A 31 7.35 5.92 20.86
N ASP A 32 7.13 4.60 20.66
CA ASP A 32 7.51 3.58 21.63
C ASP A 32 8.96 3.11 21.49
N ILE A 33 9.68 3.67 20.48
CA ILE A 33 11.03 3.25 20.15
C ILE A 33 11.95 4.48 20.20
N SER A 34 13.00 4.40 21.01
CA SER A 34 14.04 5.42 21.04
C SER A 34 15.44 4.82 21.11
N ILE A 35 16.43 5.57 20.61
CA ILE A 35 17.85 5.22 20.69
C ILE A 35 18.60 6.42 21.24
N GLU A 36 19.20 6.22 22.41
CA GLU A 36 20.04 7.21 23.10
C GLU A 36 21.33 6.54 23.56
N ASP A 37 22.47 7.15 23.31
CA ASP A 37 23.80 6.71 23.77
C ASP A 37 24.05 5.19 23.67
N SER A 38 23.78 4.60 22.51
CA SER A 38 23.87 3.15 22.28
C SER A 38 22.87 2.30 23.08
N THR A 39 21.86 2.91 23.68
CA THR A 39 20.76 2.22 24.34
C THR A 39 19.52 2.26 23.48
N LEU A 40 18.98 1.10 23.14
CA LEU A 40 17.71 0.93 22.47
C LEU A 40 16.61 0.74 23.52
N ARG A 41 15.60 1.59 23.45
CA ARG A 41 14.33 1.40 24.16
C ARG A 41 13.26 1.01 23.14
N PHE A 42 12.47 -0.02 23.45
CA PHE A 42 11.30 -0.41 22.67
C PHE A 42 10.23 -1.02 23.59
N GLY A 43 9.07 -0.40 23.62
CA GLY A 43 8.05 -0.70 24.62
C GLY A 43 8.62 -0.67 26.05
N LYS A 44 8.50 -1.79 26.76
CA LYS A 44 9.04 -1.95 28.14
C LYS A 44 10.51 -2.39 28.21
N TYR A 45 11.16 -2.65 27.09
CA TYR A 45 12.51 -3.20 27.05
C TYR A 45 13.56 -2.12 26.89
N PHE A 46 14.69 -2.31 27.60
CA PHE A 46 15.91 -1.50 27.48
C PHE A 46 17.08 -2.42 27.15
N ARG A 47 17.84 -2.13 26.11
CA ARG A 47 18.93 -2.95 25.63
C ARG A 47 20.12 -2.10 25.21
N THR A 48 21.33 -2.53 25.58
CA THR A 48 22.55 -1.94 25.02
C THR A 48 22.79 -2.52 23.63
N ILE A 49 23.00 -1.68 22.65
CA ILE A 49 23.25 -2.05 21.28
C ILE A 49 24.72 -2.50 21.15
N ILE A 50 24.94 -3.66 20.53
CA ILE A 50 26.28 -4.20 20.24
C ILE A 50 26.62 -3.99 18.78
N ASP A 51 25.66 -4.28 17.89
CA ASP A 51 25.90 -4.28 16.45
C ASP A 51 24.57 -4.11 15.68
N LEU A 52 24.68 -3.64 14.45
CA LEU A 52 23.57 -3.33 13.56
C LEU A 52 23.80 -3.95 12.21
N ASP A 53 22.82 -4.68 11.69
CA ASP A 53 22.85 -5.28 10.36
C ASP A 53 21.54 -4.99 9.60
N TRP A 54 21.68 -4.58 8.34
CA TRP A 54 20.55 -4.36 7.46
C TRP A 54 20.25 -5.63 6.66
N LEU A 55 19.10 -6.22 6.90
CA LEU A 55 18.66 -7.41 6.16
C LEU A 55 18.06 -7.04 4.80
N ARG A 56 17.43 -5.86 4.74
CA ARG A 56 16.85 -5.23 3.54
C ARG A 56 16.91 -3.72 3.74
N SER A 57 16.51 -2.97 2.72
CA SER A 57 16.42 -1.50 2.80
C SER A 57 15.52 -0.97 3.91
N ASP A 58 14.56 -1.78 4.37
CA ASP A 58 13.54 -1.42 5.36
C ASP A 58 13.50 -2.36 6.58
N VAL A 59 14.36 -3.38 6.65
CA VAL A 59 14.39 -4.35 7.74
C VAL A 59 15.74 -4.35 8.43
N VAL A 60 15.76 -4.00 9.70
CA VAL A 60 16.98 -3.86 10.51
C VAL A 60 17.05 -4.92 11.58
N ARG A 61 18.20 -5.55 11.71
CA ARG A 61 18.56 -6.47 12.78
C ARG A 61 19.58 -5.80 13.70
N ILE A 62 19.29 -5.79 15.00
CA ILE A 62 20.17 -5.23 16.02
C ILE A 62 20.55 -6.34 17.00
N ARG A 63 21.85 -6.54 17.22
CA ARG A 63 22.33 -7.37 18.31
C ARG A 63 22.46 -6.51 19.56
N THR A 64 21.87 -6.96 20.65
CA THR A 64 21.76 -6.21 21.88
C THR A 64 22.10 -7.05 23.10
N ARG A 65 22.38 -6.39 24.23
CA ARG A 65 22.57 -7.02 25.52
C ARG A 65 21.66 -6.40 26.57
N ALA A 66 20.97 -7.22 27.34
CA ALA A 66 20.23 -6.74 28.50
C ALA A 66 21.20 -6.36 29.64
N ARG A 67 20.89 -5.30 30.42
CA ARG A 67 21.77 -4.71 31.44
C ARG A 67 22.28 -5.70 32.48
N ALA A 68 21.55 -6.78 32.73
CA ALA A 68 21.88 -7.78 33.79
C ALA A 68 22.18 -9.19 33.19
N ARG A 69 22.40 -9.33 31.90
CA ARG A 69 22.61 -10.64 31.25
C ARG A 69 23.82 -10.61 30.34
N THR A 70 24.56 -11.70 30.31
CA THR A 70 25.67 -11.91 29.35
C THR A 70 25.19 -12.34 27.97
N GLN A 71 23.96 -12.83 27.88
CA GLN A 71 23.35 -13.33 26.64
C GLN A 71 23.09 -12.17 25.66
N ILE A 72 23.44 -12.40 24.41
CA ILE A 72 23.16 -11.49 23.29
C ILE A 72 21.79 -11.82 22.72
N ASP A 73 20.90 -10.84 22.73
CA ASP A 73 19.60 -10.92 22.09
C ASP A 73 19.64 -10.31 20.70
N THR A 74 18.84 -10.88 19.80
CA THR A 74 18.67 -10.35 18.45
C THR A 74 17.30 -9.71 18.33
N ILE A 75 17.27 -8.43 18.00
CA ILE A 75 16.05 -7.65 17.79
C ILE A 75 15.97 -7.33 16.31
N THR A 76 14.83 -7.63 15.67
CA THR A 76 14.60 -7.31 14.27
C THR A 76 13.36 -6.43 14.13
N PHE A 77 13.53 -5.30 13.46
CA PHE A 77 12.48 -4.33 13.16
C PHE A 77 11.97 -4.54 11.74
N TYR A 78 10.66 -4.73 11.64
CA TYR A 78 9.92 -4.87 10.37
C TYR A 78 8.97 -3.68 10.25
N PRO A 79 8.95 -2.93 9.14
CA PRO A 79 8.06 -1.80 8.96
C PRO A 79 6.60 -2.24 8.88
N GLY A 80 5.72 -1.50 9.57
CA GLY A 80 4.29 -1.77 9.62
C GLY A 80 3.95 -3.09 10.33
N ASP A 81 2.85 -3.72 9.91
CA ASP A 81 2.34 -4.98 10.46
C ASP A 81 3.00 -6.23 9.81
N ARG A 82 4.17 -6.09 9.22
CA ARG A 82 4.88 -7.18 8.53
C ARG A 82 5.45 -8.16 9.54
N LEU A 83 4.74 -9.24 9.78
CA LEU A 83 5.30 -10.38 10.52
C LEU A 83 6.33 -11.13 9.64
N PRO A 84 7.46 -11.57 10.22
CA PRO A 84 8.36 -12.45 9.51
C PRO A 84 7.62 -13.73 9.13
N SER A 85 7.78 -14.17 7.87
CA SER A 85 7.21 -15.41 7.35
C SER A 85 7.81 -16.63 8.10
N GLY A 86 7.32 -16.86 9.31
CA GLY A 86 7.83 -17.89 10.21
C GLY A 86 7.06 -19.21 10.15
N ALA A 87 7.56 -20.21 10.87
CA ALA A 87 6.95 -21.52 11.02
C ALA A 87 5.49 -21.47 11.51
N GLY A 88 5.13 -20.47 12.31
CA GLY A 88 3.78 -20.23 12.82
C GLY A 88 2.74 -20.01 11.72
N ILE A 89 3.02 -19.10 10.77
CA ILE A 89 2.11 -18.83 9.65
C ILE A 89 1.92 -20.10 8.78
N ARG A 90 2.99 -20.82 8.52
CA ARG A 90 2.89 -22.07 7.75
C ARG A 90 2.07 -23.13 8.48
N LYS A 91 2.24 -23.25 9.80
CA LYS A 91 1.46 -24.19 10.64
C LYS A 91 -0.02 -23.81 10.61
N ARG A 92 -0.36 -22.55 10.80
CA ARG A 92 -1.74 -22.03 10.75
C ARG A 92 -2.38 -22.30 9.38
N ARG A 93 -1.72 -21.92 8.28
CA ARG A 93 -2.23 -22.17 6.92
C ARG A 93 -2.44 -23.64 6.61
N ARG A 94 -1.62 -24.53 7.19
CA ARG A 94 -1.83 -25.99 7.05
C ARG A 94 -3.05 -26.45 7.85
N ALA A 95 -3.24 -25.95 9.06
CA ALA A 95 -4.42 -26.26 9.86
C ALA A 95 -5.70 -25.79 9.15
N PHE A 96 -5.71 -24.56 8.67
CA PHE A 96 -6.80 -24.01 7.86
C PHE A 96 -7.08 -24.85 6.61
N LEU A 97 -6.03 -25.30 5.88
CA LEU A 97 -6.22 -26.17 4.71
C LEU A 97 -6.98 -27.45 5.06
N VAL A 98 -6.68 -28.09 6.20
CA VAL A 98 -7.38 -29.30 6.65
C VAL A 98 -8.84 -29.01 6.97
N GLU A 99 -9.09 -27.92 7.68
CA GLU A 99 -10.42 -27.50 8.10
C GLU A 99 -11.31 -27.15 6.91
N ILE A 100 -10.83 -26.26 6.03
CA ILE A 100 -11.58 -25.85 4.84
C ILE A 100 -11.79 -27.00 3.85
N SER A 101 -10.87 -27.96 3.78
CA SER A 101 -11.04 -29.16 2.95
C SER A 101 -12.22 -30.00 3.40
N ARG A 102 -12.43 -30.16 4.72
CA ARG A 102 -13.59 -30.90 5.27
C ARG A 102 -14.89 -30.17 4.95
N ALA A 103 -14.93 -28.86 5.21
CA ALA A 103 -16.12 -28.03 4.96
C ALA A 103 -16.51 -28.05 3.47
N LEU A 104 -15.53 -27.92 2.56
CA LEU A 104 -15.78 -27.98 1.12
C LEU A 104 -16.22 -29.34 0.64
N THR A 105 -15.68 -30.42 1.20
CA THR A 105 -16.10 -31.78 0.88
C THR A 105 -17.56 -32.00 1.24
N ALA A 106 -17.97 -31.52 2.40
CA ALA A 106 -19.38 -31.57 2.82
C ALA A 106 -20.27 -30.67 1.95
N HIS A 107 -19.85 -29.43 1.65
CA HIS A 107 -20.61 -28.48 0.85
C HIS A 107 -20.89 -28.97 -0.58
N PHE A 108 -19.88 -29.53 -1.24
CA PHE A 108 -20.03 -30.05 -2.62
C PHE A 108 -20.50 -31.50 -2.70
N GLY A 109 -20.77 -32.16 -1.57
CA GLY A 109 -21.15 -33.57 -1.55
C GLY A 109 -20.10 -34.52 -2.16
N ALA A 110 -18.83 -34.12 -2.12
CA ALA A 110 -17.75 -34.86 -2.75
C ALA A 110 -17.13 -35.87 -1.77
N GLY A 111 -16.81 -37.06 -2.22
CA GLY A 111 -16.24 -38.10 -1.35
C GLY A 111 -14.82 -37.81 -0.85
N LYS A 112 -14.04 -37.03 -1.58
CA LYS A 112 -12.65 -36.67 -1.21
C LYS A 112 -12.11 -35.46 -1.97
N VAL A 113 -11.07 -34.84 -1.41
CA VAL A 113 -10.22 -33.87 -2.11
C VAL A 113 -9.27 -34.64 -3.02
N GLU A 114 -9.28 -34.36 -4.32
CA GLU A 114 -8.40 -34.99 -5.30
C GLU A 114 -6.97 -34.45 -5.23
N ARG A 115 -6.86 -33.12 -5.08
CA ARG A 115 -5.59 -32.41 -5.01
C ARG A 115 -5.71 -31.17 -4.15
N GLN A 116 -4.67 -30.90 -3.36
CA GLN A 116 -4.57 -29.67 -2.58
C GLN A 116 -3.16 -29.10 -2.61
N THR A 117 -3.01 -27.78 -2.54
CA THR A 117 -1.70 -27.11 -2.49
C THR A 117 -1.76 -25.78 -1.74
N LEU A 118 -0.68 -25.49 -1.00
CA LEU A 118 -0.38 -24.21 -0.35
C LEU A 118 0.87 -23.52 -0.94
N TYR A 119 1.52 -24.14 -1.94
CA TYR A 119 2.73 -23.59 -2.51
C TYR A 119 2.43 -22.38 -3.39
N SER A 120 3.32 -21.38 -3.31
CA SER A 120 3.28 -20.27 -4.24
C SER A 120 3.47 -20.74 -5.66
N ASP A 121 2.66 -20.27 -6.55
CA ASP A 121 2.82 -20.46 -7.98
C ASP A 121 3.39 -19.19 -8.61
N ARG A 122 4.73 -19.10 -8.65
CA ARG A 122 5.43 -17.93 -9.19
C ARG A 122 5.14 -17.69 -10.67
N ARG A 123 4.83 -18.74 -11.42
CA ARG A 123 4.53 -18.63 -12.85
C ARG A 123 3.25 -17.86 -13.10
N TYR A 124 2.26 -18.04 -12.24
CA TYR A 124 0.96 -17.42 -12.35
C TYR A 124 0.73 -16.31 -11.32
N GLY A 125 1.71 -16.03 -10.46
CA GLY A 125 1.63 -14.94 -9.47
C GLY A 125 0.67 -15.22 -8.31
N ILE A 126 0.34 -16.49 -8.04
CA ILE A 126 -0.55 -16.86 -6.93
C ILE A 126 0.29 -17.16 -5.70
N GLY A 127 0.08 -16.40 -4.63
CA GLY A 127 0.82 -16.57 -3.37
C GLY A 127 0.42 -17.83 -2.60
N GLY A 128 1.29 -18.28 -1.69
CA GLY A 128 1.03 -19.43 -0.80
C GLY A 128 0.05 -19.16 0.34
N ALA A 129 -0.54 -17.97 0.41
CA ALA A 129 -1.61 -17.64 1.35
C ALA A 129 -2.98 -18.21 0.92
N TYR A 130 -3.08 -18.65 -0.33
CA TYR A 130 -4.34 -19.13 -0.91
C TYR A 130 -4.30 -20.64 -1.11
N PRO A 131 -4.88 -21.43 -0.21
CA PRO A 131 -5.15 -22.85 -0.43
C PRO A 131 -5.91 -23.04 -1.73
N ARG A 132 -5.46 -23.99 -2.57
CA ARG A 132 -6.11 -24.34 -3.82
C ARG A 132 -6.41 -25.83 -3.81
N LEU A 133 -7.65 -26.17 -4.07
CA LEU A 133 -8.15 -27.55 -3.98
C LEU A 133 -8.87 -27.93 -5.27
N LEU A 134 -8.77 -29.19 -5.64
CA LEU A 134 -9.62 -29.82 -6.64
C LEU A 134 -10.53 -30.81 -5.92
N ILE A 135 -11.84 -30.58 -5.98
CA ILE A 135 -12.86 -31.33 -5.24
C ILE A 135 -14.00 -31.64 -6.20
N GLY A 136 -14.23 -32.91 -6.50
CA GLY A 136 -15.23 -33.31 -7.47
C GLY A 136 -15.06 -32.54 -8.79
N ARG A 137 -16.09 -31.86 -9.25
CA ARG A 137 -16.00 -31.05 -10.48
C ARG A 137 -15.49 -29.65 -10.28
N HIS A 138 -15.19 -29.20 -9.05
CA HIS A 138 -14.84 -27.83 -8.72
C HIS A 138 -13.34 -27.65 -8.49
N ALA A 139 -12.86 -26.45 -8.82
CA ALA A 139 -11.57 -25.93 -8.43
C ALA A 139 -11.79 -24.80 -7.42
N VAL A 140 -11.29 -24.93 -6.20
CA VAL A 140 -11.58 -24.00 -5.11
C VAL A 140 -10.32 -23.29 -4.66
N VAL A 141 -10.39 -21.97 -4.52
CA VAL A 141 -9.39 -21.14 -3.85
C VAL A 141 -10.00 -20.57 -2.57
N ALA A 142 -9.25 -20.62 -1.47
CA ALA A 142 -9.73 -20.11 -0.18
C ALA A 142 -8.69 -19.19 0.46
N VAL A 143 -9.08 -18.43 1.49
CA VAL A 143 -8.20 -17.61 2.31
C VAL A 143 -8.54 -17.75 3.77
N ASP A 144 -7.49 -17.87 4.61
CA ASP A 144 -7.61 -18.03 6.06
C ASP A 144 -8.19 -16.74 6.69
N PRO A 145 -9.20 -16.83 7.56
CA PRO A 145 -9.77 -15.68 8.27
C PRO A 145 -8.76 -14.84 9.07
N GLU A 146 -7.67 -15.43 9.52
CA GLU A 146 -6.64 -14.75 10.30
C GLU A 146 -5.57 -14.05 9.43
N GLU A 147 -5.69 -14.09 8.12
CA GLU A 147 -4.83 -13.32 7.24
C GLU A 147 -5.17 -11.81 7.31
N SER A 148 -4.21 -10.98 6.90
CA SER A 148 -4.46 -9.54 6.81
C SER A 148 -5.51 -9.21 5.74
N SER A 149 -6.19 -8.07 5.88
CA SER A 149 -7.19 -7.62 4.91
C SER A 149 -6.63 -7.56 3.48
N SER A 150 -5.38 -7.14 3.29
CA SER A 150 -4.73 -7.13 1.98
C SER A 150 -4.60 -8.52 1.38
N VAL A 151 -4.32 -9.55 2.20
CA VAL A 151 -4.27 -10.95 1.75
C VAL A 151 -5.67 -11.47 1.45
N ILE A 152 -6.66 -11.17 2.31
CA ILE A 152 -8.06 -11.57 2.09
C ILE A 152 -8.57 -10.97 0.78
N ASN A 153 -8.38 -9.69 0.56
CA ASN A 153 -8.81 -9.00 -0.66
C ASN A 153 -8.06 -9.50 -1.92
N GLY A 154 -6.84 -10.01 -1.76
CA GLY A 154 -6.04 -10.60 -2.83
C GLY A 154 -6.58 -11.94 -3.35
N ILE A 155 -7.62 -12.54 -2.74
CA ILE A 155 -8.24 -13.79 -3.22
C ILE A 155 -8.87 -13.58 -4.60
N MET A 156 -9.42 -12.41 -4.91
CA MET A 156 -9.95 -12.09 -6.24
C MET A 156 -8.87 -12.27 -7.32
N ARG A 157 -7.66 -11.76 -7.07
CA ARG A 157 -6.52 -11.97 -7.97
C ARG A 157 -6.22 -13.45 -8.13
N ALA A 158 -6.17 -14.20 -7.02
CA ALA A 158 -5.86 -15.62 -7.06
C ALA A 158 -6.91 -16.39 -7.89
N ALA A 159 -8.18 -16.09 -7.71
CA ALA A 159 -9.28 -16.72 -8.45
C ALA A 159 -9.24 -16.38 -9.95
N LEU A 160 -9.12 -15.09 -10.30
CA LEU A 160 -9.05 -14.63 -11.69
C LEU A 160 -7.84 -15.16 -12.45
N LEU A 161 -6.68 -15.27 -11.79
CA LEU A 161 -5.48 -15.82 -12.41
C LEU A 161 -5.51 -17.34 -12.54
N TRP A 162 -6.25 -18.01 -11.67
CA TRP A 162 -6.34 -19.47 -11.66
C TRP A 162 -7.45 -20.01 -12.55
N SER A 163 -8.56 -19.30 -12.67
CA SER A 163 -9.72 -19.69 -13.46
C SER A 163 -9.37 -20.13 -14.90
N PRO A 164 -8.57 -19.40 -15.69
CA PRO A 164 -8.23 -19.81 -17.06
C PRO A 164 -7.25 -21.01 -17.11
N LEU A 165 -6.69 -21.44 -15.98
CA LEU A 165 -5.69 -22.51 -15.91
C LEU A 165 -6.29 -23.87 -15.55
N VAL A 166 -7.51 -23.86 -15.01
CA VAL A 166 -8.23 -25.07 -14.59
C VAL A 166 -9.43 -25.29 -15.52
N ARG A 167 -9.61 -26.54 -15.93
CA ARG A 167 -10.76 -26.92 -16.77
C ARG A 167 -11.94 -27.36 -15.90
N ARG A 168 -12.25 -26.54 -14.87
CA ARG A 168 -13.33 -26.80 -13.90
C ARG A 168 -13.95 -25.48 -13.49
N PRO A 169 -15.23 -25.46 -13.08
CA PRO A 169 -15.82 -24.30 -12.41
C PRO A 169 -14.97 -23.88 -11.20
N VAL A 170 -14.71 -22.60 -11.07
CA VAL A 170 -13.89 -22.06 -9.97
C VAL A 170 -14.82 -21.49 -8.90
N ALA A 171 -14.55 -21.86 -7.64
CA ALA A 171 -15.14 -21.25 -6.49
C ALA A 171 -14.07 -20.53 -5.65
N ALA A 172 -14.40 -19.38 -5.08
CA ALA A 172 -13.56 -18.60 -4.19
C ALA A 172 -14.22 -18.46 -2.83
N VAL A 173 -13.55 -18.90 -1.76
CA VAL A 173 -14.09 -18.89 -0.39
C VAL A 173 -13.43 -17.81 0.45
N VAL A 174 -14.22 -16.87 0.94
CA VAL A 174 -13.79 -15.73 1.77
C VAL A 174 -14.32 -15.85 3.19
N PRO A 175 -13.66 -15.28 4.19
CA PRO A 175 -14.17 -15.23 5.55
C PRO A 175 -15.40 -14.33 5.65
N LYS A 176 -16.40 -14.77 6.41
CA LYS A 176 -17.59 -13.98 6.71
C LYS A 176 -17.21 -12.68 7.42
N GLY A 177 -17.84 -11.55 7.03
CA GLY A 177 -17.66 -10.25 7.66
C GLY A 177 -16.32 -9.55 7.35
N ARG A 178 -15.47 -10.13 6.49
CA ARG A 178 -14.17 -9.55 6.12
C ARG A 178 -14.00 -9.35 4.62
N HIS A 179 -15.09 -9.08 3.93
CA HIS A 179 -15.12 -9.03 2.46
C HIS A 179 -15.70 -7.74 1.88
N GLN A 180 -15.84 -6.67 2.67
CA GLN A 180 -16.46 -5.41 2.21
C GLN A 180 -15.79 -4.82 0.98
N THR A 181 -14.44 -4.71 0.99
CA THR A 181 -13.68 -4.25 -0.18
C THR A 181 -13.85 -5.19 -1.37
N LEU A 182 -13.85 -6.51 -1.12
CA LEU A 182 -14.09 -7.50 -2.17
C LEU A 182 -15.49 -7.35 -2.77
N ALA A 183 -16.53 -7.18 -1.96
CA ALA A 183 -17.89 -6.95 -2.43
C ALA A 183 -18.01 -5.71 -3.32
N ALA A 184 -17.35 -4.61 -2.94
CA ALA A 184 -17.28 -3.40 -3.75
C ALA A 184 -16.62 -3.66 -5.13
N ARG A 185 -15.52 -4.42 -5.16
CA ARG A 185 -14.87 -4.83 -6.42
C ARG A 185 -15.76 -5.73 -7.26
N LEU A 186 -16.47 -6.69 -6.64
CA LEU A 186 -17.36 -7.62 -7.35
C LEU A 186 -18.50 -6.92 -8.06
N ARG A 187 -19.08 -5.87 -7.46
CA ARG A 187 -20.11 -5.06 -8.10
C ARG A 187 -19.62 -4.39 -9.39
N VAL A 188 -18.40 -3.86 -9.36
CA VAL A 188 -17.79 -3.19 -10.52
C VAL A 188 -17.29 -4.21 -11.55
N MET A 189 -16.74 -5.34 -11.11
CA MET A 189 -16.14 -6.38 -11.97
C MET A 189 -17.10 -7.55 -12.26
N SER A 190 -18.40 -7.39 -12.15
CA SER A 190 -19.39 -8.45 -12.25
C SER A 190 -19.23 -9.34 -13.49
N GLN A 191 -18.96 -8.75 -14.65
CA GLN A 191 -18.74 -9.49 -15.88
C GLN A 191 -17.47 -10.35 -15.85
N ALA A 192 -16.35 -9.80 -15.39
CA ALA A 192 -15.08 -10.51 -15.32
C ALA A 192 -15.08 -11.65 -14.27
N THR A 193 -15.93 -11.54 -13.26
CA THR A 193 -16.03 -12.49 -12.14
C THR A 193 -17.24 -13.44 -12.27
N ALA A 194 -18.07 -13.30 -13.29
CA ALA A 194 -19.29 -14.09 -13.50
C ALA A 194 -19.08 -15.61 -13.56
N SER A 195 -17.90 -16.05 -13.99
CA SER A 195 -17.54 -17.48 -14.04
C SER A 195 -16.99 -18.04 -12.74
N ILE A 196 -16.90 -17.22 -11.68
CA ILE A 196 -16.38 -17.61 -10.36
C ILE A 196 -17.54 -17.64 -9.38
N GLU A 197 -17.75 -18.78 -8.72
CA GLU A 197 -18.69 -18.91 -7.62
C GLU A 197 -18.07 -18.31 -6.35
N TRP A 198 -18.74 -17.29 -5.78
CA TRP A 198 -18.25 -16.63 -4.58
C TRP A 198 -18.96 -17.19 -3.36
N LEU A 199 -18.18 -17.70 -2.42
CA LEU A 199 -18.65 -18.37 -1.21
C LEU A 199 -18.06 -17.68 0.02
N GLN A 200 -18.79 -17.73 1.14
CA GLN A 200 -18.30 -17.28 2.44
C GLN A 200 -18.20 -18.45 3.41
N TRP A 201 -17.24 -18.36 4.31
CA TRP A 201 -17.05 -19.31 5.40
C TRP A 201 -17.15 -18.62 6.76
N ASP A 202 -18.03 -19.13 7.63
CA ASP A 202 -18.30 -18.58 8.97
C ASP A 202 -17.53 -19.30 10.10
N GLY A 203 -16.65 -20.25 9.80
CA GLY A 203 -15.93 -21.09 10.74
C GLY A 203 -16.51 -22.50 10.86
N GLU A 204 -17.74 -22.72 10.40
CA GLU A 204 -18.41 -24.02 10.44
C GLU A 204 -18.95 -24.44 9.08
N ARG A 205 -19.57 -23.52 8.34
CA ARG A 205 -20.29 -23.81 7.10
C ARG A 205 -19.89 -22.90 5.97
N ILE A 206 -19.99 -23.43 4.77
CA ILE A 206 -19.82 -22.67 3.54
C ILE A 206 -21.20 -22.34 2.99
N ARG A 207 -21.38 -21.06 2.62
CA ARG A 207 -22.63 -20.53 2.04
C ARG A 207 -22.30 -19.66 0.83
N PRO A 208 -23.24 -19.40 -0.07
CA PRO A 208 -23.07 -18.33 -1.06
C PRO A 208 -22.67 -17.02 -0.38
N LEU A 209 -21.82 -16.25 -1.04
CA LEU A 209 -21.45 -14.93 -0.55
C LEU A 209 -22.70 -14.06 -0.56
N GLU A 210 -23.09 -13.59 0.61
CA GLU A 210 -24.22 -12.67 0.75
C GLU A 210 -23.81 -11.32 0.14
N ASP A 211 -24.68 -10.78 -0.72
CA ASP A 211 -24.55 -9.38 -1.13
C ASP A 211 -24.95 -8.54 0.07
N GLU A 212 -23.96 -8.07 0.82
CA GLU A 212 -24.21 -7.07 1.85
C GLU A 212 -24.69 -5.81 1.12
N SER A 213 -26.00 -5.67 1.03
CA SER A 213 -26.69 -4.61 0.28
C SER A 213 -26.39 -3.20 0.79
N ALA A 214 -25.90 -3.10 2.02
CA ALA A 214 -25.40 -1.84 2.56
C ALA A 214 -24.04 -1.51 1.93
N GLU A 215 -23.98 -0.42 1.18
CA GLU A 215 -22.71 0.11 0.74
C GLU A 215 -21.89 0.50 1.98
N PRO A 216 -20.62 0.06 2.09
CA PRO A 216 -19.80 0.44 3.23
C PRO A 216 -19.69 1.97 3.27
N GLU A 217 -19.78 2.55 4.46
CA GLU A 217 -19.57 3.98 4.63
C GLU A 217 -18.22 4.35 4.08
N THR A 218 -18.19 5.44 3.31
CA THR A 218 -16.95 6.03 2.82
C THR A 218 -16.79 7.40 3.44
N HIS A 219 -15.56 7.74 3.82
CA HIS A 219 -15.25 9.04 4.38
C HIS A 219 -14.07 9.64 3.64
N VAL A 220 -14.20 10.92 3.25
CA VAL A 220 -13.08 11.74 2.77
C VAL A 220 -12.74 12.79 3.82
N GLN A 221 -11.48 12.89 4.15
CA GLN A 221 -11.02 13.84 5.14
C GLN A 221 -11.07 15.27 4.59
N GLU A 222 -11.49 16.22 5.43
CA GLU A 222 -11.50 17.64 5.08
C GLU A 222 -10.10 18.14 4.75
N LEU A 223 -9.98 18.89 3.65
CA LEU A 223 -8.76 19.57 3.26
C LEU A 223 -8.68 20.91 3.98
N VAL A 224 -7.76 21.00 4.91
CA VAL A 224 -7.43 22.28 5.58
C VAL A 224 -6.00 22.65 5.19
N VAL A 225 -5.86 23.72 4.41
CA VAL A 225 -4.56 24.29 4.05
C VAL A 225 -4.39 25.57 4.88
N PRO A 226 -3.50 25.57 5.88
CA PRO A 226 -3.26 26.76 6.69
C PRO A 226 -2.53 27.84 5.87
N ASP A 227 -2.74 29.10 6.25
CA ASP A 227 -1.95 30.20 5.73
C ASP A 227 -0.60 30.28 6.48
N VAL A 228 0.38 29.57 5.95
CA VAL A 228 1.74 29.44 6.51
C VAL A 228 2.78 29.63 5.39
N SER A 229 2.45 30.45 4.41
CA SER A 229 3.26 30.60 3.19
C SER A 229 4.68 31.08 3.50
N SER A 230 4.86 32.02 4.43
CA SER A 230 6.18 32.56 4.81
C SER A 230 7.10 31.51 5.41
N GLU A 231 6.59 30.65 6.28
CA GLU A 231 7.35 29.55 6.91
C GLU A 231 7.74 28.50 5.88
N VAL A 232 6.81 28.15 4.99
CA VAL A 232 7.04 27.19 3.90
C VAL A 232 8.11 27.73 2.95
N GLU A 233 8.02 28.98 2.51
CA GLU A 233 9.01 29.61 1.63
C GLU A 233 10.38 29.64 2.28
N ARG A 234 10.49 30.03 3.55
CA ARG A 234 11.74 30.05 4.31
C ARG A 234 12.41 28.68 4.35
N ILE A 235 11.66 27.62 4.61
CA ILE A 235 12.21 26.28 4.66
C ILE A 235 12.59 25.79 3.25
N CYS A 236 11.75 26.02 2.25
CA CYS A 236 12.04 25.63 0.88
C CYS A 236 13.26 26.33 0.29
N ALA A 237 13.57 27.54 0.77
CA ALA A 237 14.77 28.29 0.38
C ALA A 237 16.09 27.64 0.82
N ILE A 238 16.09 26.72 1.78
CA ILE A 238 17.28 25.94 2.21
C ILE A 238 17.84 25.10 1.05
N ALA A 239 16.97 24.53 0.21
CA ALA A 239 17.38 23.76 -0.96
C ALA A 239 16.37 23.96 -2.11
N PRO A 240 16.47 25.08 -2.83
CA PRO A 240 15.54 25.43 -3.91
C PRO A 240 15.48 24.34 -5.00
N GLY A 241 14.28 23.99 -5.40
CA GLY A 241 14.02 22.95 -6.40
C GLY A 241 14.26 21.50 -5.94
N ALA A 242 14.80 21.29 -4.74
CA ALA A 242 14.96 19.97 -4.13
C ALA A 242 13.89 19.70 -3.06
N LEU A 243 13.45 20.73 -2.33
CA LEU A 243 12.37 20.68 -1.37
C LEU A 243 11.04 20.96 -2.07
N HIS A 244 10.03 20.18 -1.73
CA HIS A 244 8.67 20.31 -2.28
C HIS A 244 7.66 20.40 -1.14
N ALA A 245 6.86 21.46 -1.14
CA ALA A 245 5.75 21.65 -0.22
C ALA A 245 4.48 21.03 -0.80
N VAL A 246 3.79 20.19 -0.03
CA VAL A 246 2.54 19.56 -0.42
C VAL A 246 1.56 19.55 0.76
N PRO A 247 0.25 19.61 0.52
CA PRO A 247 -0.73 19.48 1.59
C PRO A 247 -0.54 18.20 2.40
N HIS A 248 -0.55 18.31 3.72
CA HIS A 248 -0.54 17.18 4.64
C HIS A 248 -1.96 16.99 5.20
N ILE A 249 -2.79 16.28 4.46
CA ILE A 249 -4.22 16.15 4.74
C ILE A 249 -4.49 15.56 6.12
N PRO A 250 -3.85 14.46 6.56
CA PRO A 250 -4.09 13.90 7.89
C PRO A 250 -3.79 14.87 9.06
N GLY A 251 -2.81 15.74 8.90
CA GLY A 251 -2.36 16.64 9.95
C GLY A 251 -2.74 18.12 9.70
N LYS A 252 -3.63 18.39 8.75
CA LYS A 252 -4.15 19.76 8.47
C LYS A 252 -3.03 20.79 8.31
N GLY A 253 -1.99 20.47 7.51
CA GLY A 253 -0.81 21.32 7.37
C GLY A 253 -0.14 21.17 6.01
N ILE A 254 1.11 21.64 5.94
CA ILE A 254 1.98 21.51 4.78
C ILE A 254 3.15 20.60 5.13
N SER A 255 3.34 19.52 4.38
CA SER A 255 4.51 18.63 4.45
C SER A 255 5.58 19.13 3.49
N ILE A 256 6.79 19.40 4.00
CA ILE A 256 7.95 19.78 3.18
C ILE A 256 8.81 18.51 3.03
N ARG A 257 8.99 18.11 1.78
CA ARG A 257 9.61 16.82 1.45
C ARG A 257 10.86 16.99 0.61
N LEU A 258 11.87 16.18 0.93
CA LEU A 258 13.07 16.01 0.13
C LEU A 258 13.09 14.59 -0.43
N ARG A 259 12.96 14.46 -1.74
CA ARG A 259 12.95 13.14 -2.42
C ARG A 259 11.99 12.14 -1.75
N GLY A 260 10.79 12.59 -1.39
CA GLY A 260 9.73 11.79 -0.77
C GLY A 260 9.83 11.62 0.76
N LEU A 261 10.88 12.11 1.40
CA LEU A 261 10.98 12.13 2.86
C LEU A 261 10.50 13.46 3.42
N GLU A 262 9.61 13.43 4.40
CA GLU A 262 9.17 14.62 5.12
C GLU A 262 10.30 15.11 6.03
N VAL A 263 10.84 16.28 5.73
CA VAL A 263 11.91 16.91 6.52
C VAL A 263 11.39 17.98 7.45
N ALA A 264 10.23 18.58 7.13
CA ALA A 264 9.53 19.49 8.00
C ALA A 264 8.02 19.39 7.75
N ARG A 265 7.24 19.72 8.77
CA ARG A 265 5.79 19.91 8.68
C ARG A 265 5.43 21.23 9.29
N VAL A 266 4.70 22.04 8.55
CA VAL A 266 4.22 23.37 8.98
C VAL A 266 2.72 23.30 9.17
N SER A 267 2.23 23.73 10.34
CA SER A 267 0.81 23.80 10.67
C SER A 267 0.52 25.10 11.43
N GLN A 268 -0.74 25.36 11.76
CA GLN A 268 -1.10 26.48 12.64
C GLN A 268 -0.51 26.36 14.04
N GLU A 269 -0.21 25.13 14.51
CA GLU A 269 0.38 24.86 15.82
C GLU A 269 1.90 25.09 15.84
N GLY A 270 2.53 25.26 14.67
CA GLY A 270 3.95 25.49 14.52
C GLY A 270 4.64 24.57 13.52
N ILE A 271 5.96 24.48 13.63
CA ILE A 271 6.81 23.69 12.73
C ILE A 271 7.35 22.47 13.50
N SER A 272 7.25 21.30 12.90
CA SER A 272 7.89 20.07 13.40
C SER A 272 8.93 19.56 12.42
N TYR A 273 9.99 18.96 12.94
CA TYR A 273 11.10 18.40 12.16
C TYR A 273 11.24 16.88 12.43
N PRO A 274 10.54 16.03 11.68
CA PRO A 274 10.46 14.58 11.97
C PRO A 274 11.83 13.87 11.95
N LEU A 275 12.80 14.41 11.20
CA LEU A 275 14.15 13.84 11.07
C LEU A 275 15.19 14.56 11.95
N GLY A 276 14.76 15.50 12.80
CA GLY A 276 15.61 16.25 13.73
C GLY A 276 16.10 17.60 13.22
N GLU A 277 16.89 18.25 14.07
CA GLU A 277 17.43 19.59 13.85
C GLU A 277 18.99 19.58 13.96
N PRO A 278 19.69 20.59 13.39
CA PRO A 278 19.15 21.65 12.53
C PRO A 278 18.77 21.13 11.14
N ILE A 279 17.71 21.68 10.58
CA ILE A 279 17.12 21.21 9.32
C ILE A 279 18.10 21.26 8.15
N GLU A 280 19.01 22.26 8.10
CA GLU A 280 20.01 22.38 7.04
C GLU A 280 20.94 21.16 7.01
N ARG A 281 21.35 20.67 8.18
CA ARG A 281 22.15 19.44 8.29
C ARG A 281 21.38 18.24 7.80
N VAL A 282 20.14 18.11 8.23
CA VAL A 282 19.24 16.99 7.83
C VAL A 282 19.04 17.00 6.32
N VAL A 283 18.72 18.15 5.74
CA VAL A 283 18.53 18.30 4.29
C VAL A 283 19.79 17.87 3.53
N LYS A 284 20.99 18.35 3.95
CA LYS A 284 22.26 17.96 3.33
C LYS A 284 22.52 16.46 3.42
N GLU A 285 22.35 15.88 4.61
CA GLU A 285 22.58 14.44 4.81
C GLU A 285 21.60 13.57 4.00
N VAL A 286 20.32 13.90 4.00
CA VAL A 286 19.29 13.18 3.23
C VAL A 286 19.57 13.33 1.74
N TYR A 287 19.94 14.53 1.27
CA TYR A 287 20.24 14.76 -0.13
C TYR A 287 21.42 13.91 -0.62
N GLU A 288 22.49 13.80 0.17
CA GLU A 288 23.66 12.99 -0.17
C GLU A 288 23.37 11.49 -0.11
N LYS A 289 22.75 11.01 0.97
CA LYS A 289 22.44 9.60 1.19
C LYS A 289 21.38 9.08 0.24
N ARG A 290 20.42 9.92 -0.14
CA ARG A 290 19.31 9.59 -1.05
C ARG A 290 19.60 10.02 -2.50
N ARG A 291 20.86 9.92 -2.93
CA ARG A 291 21.32 10.22 -4.29
C ARG A 291 21.11 9.02 -5.22
N HIS A 292 20.77 9.30 -6.48
CA HIS A 292 20.69 8.24 -7.50
C HIS A 292 22.04 7.50 -7.61
N GLY A 293 22.00 6.18 -7.62
CA GLY A 293 23.18 5.31 -7.64
C GLY A 293 23.88 5.14 -6.30
N ASN A 294 23.42 5.79 -5.22
CA ASN A 294 23.94 5.56 -3.88
C ASN A 294 23.49 4.16 -3.37
N ARG A 295 24.41 3.42 -2.76
CA ARG A 295 24.14 2.12 -2.12
C ARG A 295 23.63 2.25 -0.68
N HIS A 296 23.52 3.47 -0.16
CA HIS A 296 23.02 3.72 1.19
C HIS A 296 21.55 3.23 1.31
N PRO A 297 21.15 2.57 2.41
CA PRO A 297 19.79 2.08 2.59
C PRO A 297 18.70 3.14 2.37
N LEU A 298 18.92 4.37 2.81
CA LEU A 298 17.98 5.48 2.57
C LEU A 298 17.69 5.74 1.07
N ALA A 299 18.59 5.38 0.16
CA ALA A 299 18.35 5.48 -1.27
C ALA A 299 17.34 4.46 -1.79
N HIS A 300 16.97 3.47 -0.98
CA HIS A 300 16.04 2.38 -1.29
C HIS A 300 14.86 2.30 -0.34
N THR A 301 14.80 3.18 0.66
CA THR A 301 13.66 3.29 1.58
C THR A 301 12.59 4.16 0.96
N HIS A 302 11.32 3.77 1.09
CA HIS A 302 10.16 4.53 0.56
C HIS A 302 10.32 5.00 -0.89
N GLU A 303 10.72 4.09 -1.78
CA GLU A 303 10.95 4.42 -3.20
C GLU A 303 9.68 4.96 -3.87
N GLU A 304 8.50 4.49 -3.48
CA GLU A 304 7.22 4.97 -3.99
C GLU A 304 7.00 6.45 -3.65
N ARG A 305 7.29 6.87 -2.41
CA ARG A 305 7.23 8.30 -2.02
C ARG A 305 8.24 9.17 -2.74
N TRP A 306 9.42 8.62 -3.05
CA TRP A 306 10.39 9.34 -3.88
C TRP A 306 9.88 9.50 -5.30
N LEU A 307 9.32 8.44 -5.87
CA LEU A 307 8.70 8.50 -7.19
C LEU A 307 7.51 9.47 -7.20
N GLU A 308 6.68 9.46 -6.17
CA GLU A 308 5.58 10.43 -5.97
C GLU A 308 6.10 11.89 -6.01
N SER A 309 7.13 12.21 -5.22
CA SER A 309 7.72 13.56 -5.22
C SER A 309 8.24 14.00 -6.58
N ASN A 310 8.96 13.10 -7.28
CA ASN A 310 9.47 13.39 -8.61
C ASN A 310 8.34 13.50 -9.64
N LEU A 311 7.28 12.72 -9.48
CA LEU A 311 6.09 12.76 -10.33
C LEU A 311 5.37 14.11 -10.16
N ILE A 312 5.12 14.54 -8.93
CA ILE A 312 4.49 15.84 -8.65
C ILE A 312 5.27 16.97 -9.31
N GLY A 313 6.59 17.01 -9.15
CA GLY A 313 7.45 18.03 -9.78
C GLY A 313 7.49 17.99 -11.31
N SER A 314 6.98 16.93 -11.93
CA SER A 314 7.02 16.71 -13.39
C SER A 314 5.65 16.48 -13.98
N ILE A 315 4.58 16.56 -13.19
CA ILE A 315 3.25 16.04 -13.55
C ILE A 315 2.69 16.69 -14.82
N GLY A 316 2.85 18.00 -14.97
CA GLY A 316 2.37 18.71 -16.16
C GLY A 316 3.05 18.27 -17.48
N ARG A 317 4.28 17.74 -17.42
CA ARG A 317 4.97 17.13 -18.57
C ARG A 317 4.50 15.69 -18.81
N ILE A 318 4.19 14.98 -17.72
CA ILE A 318 3.81 13.56 -17.76
C ILE A 318 2.33 13.41 -18.10
N LEU A 319 1.49 14.29 -17.60
CA LEU A 319 0.05 14.37 -17.86
C LEU A 319 -0.33 15.81 -18.19
N PRO A 320 -0.19 16.26 -19.44
CA PRO A 320 -0.44 17.66 -19.81
C PRO A 320 -1.86 18.17 -19.53
N SER A 321 -2.83 17.26 -19.43
CA SER A 321 -4.22 17.60 -19.10
C SER A 321 -4.45 17.87 -17.60
N ILE A 322 -3.48 17.63 -16.72
CA ILE A 322 -3.63 17.84 -15.27
C ILE A 322 -3.60 19.34 -14.93
N ASP A 323 -4.49 19.75 -14.04
CA ASP A 323 -4.36 21.05 -13.37
C ASP A 323 -3.34 20.96 -12.22
N VAL A 324 -2.13 21.44 -12.47
CA VAL A 324 -1.00 21.35 -11.55
C VAL A 324 -1.20 22.09 -10.20
N ARG A 325 -2.23 22.96 -10.11
CA ARG A 325 -2.57 23.67 -8.87
C ARG A 325 -3.36 22.81 -7.89
N HIS A 326 -3.95 21.72 -8.37
CA HIS A 326 -4.83 20.86 -7.62
C HIS A 326 -4.28 19.43 -7.57
N ILE A 327 -3.17 19.23 -6.85
CA ILE A 327 -2.54 17.94 -6.64
C ILE A 327 -2.54 17.66 -5.15
N TYR A 328 -3.22 16.60 -4.74
CA TYR A 328 -3.37 16.20 -3.35
C TYR A 328 -2.73 14.83 -3.14
N PRO A 329 -1.52 14.76 -2.55
CA PRO A 329 -0.86 13.51 -2.24
C PRO A 329 -1.41 12.88 -0.97
N GLN A 330 -1.34 11.57 -0.91
CA GLN A 330 -1.63 10.76 0.29
C GLN A 330 -3.02 11.04 0.87
N VAL A 331 -4.04 11.08 0.00
CA VAL A 331 -5.42 11.34 0.41
C VAL A 331 -5.99 10.13 1.14
N PRO A 332 -6.36 10.24 2.44
CA PRO A 332 -6.99 9.15 3.16
C PRO A 332 -8.35 8.84 2.53
N SER A 333 -8.55 7.58 2.21
CA SER A 333 -9.80 7.02 1.73
C SER A 333 -10.20 5.85 2.63
N PHE A 334 -11.48 5.71 2.89
CA PHE A 334 -12.01 4.65 3.74
C PHE A 334 -13.09 3.91 2.98
N ILE A 335 -13.03 2.58 3.03
CA ILE A 335 -14.09 1.69 2.59
C ILE A 335 -14.46 0.83 3.80
N GLY A 336 -15.57 1.13 4.45
CA GLY A 336 -15.89 0.58 5.76
C GLY A 336 -14.81 0.96 6.79
N GLU A 337 -14.31 -0.02 7.53
CA GLU A 337 -13.23 0.17 8.49
C GLU A 337 -11.82 0.15 7.86
N GLU A 338 -11.71 -0.22 6.59
CA GLU A 338 -10.42 -0.30 5.92
C GLU A 338 -9.94 1.10 5.48
N ARG A 339 -8.82 1.53 6.06
CA ARG A 339 -8.15 2.75 5.67
C ARG A 339 -7.22 2.47 4.48
N ASN A 340 -7.47 3.17 3.40
CA ASN A 340 -6.63 3.23 2.22
C ASN A 340 -6.05 4.64 2.07
N ILE A 341 -4.96 4.78 1.34
CA ILE A 341 -4.34 6.07 1.06
C ILE A 341 -4.12 6.17 -0.44
N ILE A 342 -4.85 7.05 -1.09
CA ILE A 342 -4.69 7.36 -2.51
C ILE A 342 -3.36 8.09 -2.68
N ASP A 343 -2.47 7.59 -3.54
CA ASP A 343 -1.16 8.22 -3.74
C ASP A 343 -1.30 9.67 -4.20
N LEU A 344 -2.04 9.90 -5.30
CA LEU A 344 -2.36 11.26 -5.75
C LEU A 344 -3.81 11.36 -6.22
N LEU A 345 -4.50 12.39 -5.74
CA LEU A 345 -5.80 12.82 -6.25
C LEU A 345 -5.63 14.17 -6.94
N SER A 346 -6.23 14.33 -8.13
CA SER A 346 -6.12 15.57 -8.91
C SER A 346 -7.35 15.77 -9.80
N ILE A 347 -7.33 16.81 -10.62
CA ILE A 347 -8.29 17.06 -11.71
C ILE A 347 -7.55 17.41 -12.99
N THR A 348 -8.22 17.20 -14.11
CA THR A 348 -7.79 17.76 -15.39
C THR A 348 -8.13 19.25 -15.49
N THR A 349 -7.51 19.94 -16.42
CA THR A 349 -7.78 21.37 -16.68
C THR A 349 -9.23 21.66 -17.02
N ASP A 350 -9.98 20.70 -17.52
CA ASP A 350 -11.41 20.77 -17.83
C ASP A 350 -12.32 20.20 -16.72
N GLY A 351 -11.75 19.82 -15.55
CA GLY A 351 -12.50 19.50 -14.33
C GLY A 351 -12.83 18.02 -14.10
N ARG A 352 -12.29 17.07 -14.88
CA ARG A 352 -12.45 15.65 -14.63
C ARG A 352 -11.55 15.19 -13.48
N LEU A 353 -12.07 14.39 -12.54
CA LEU A 353 -11.27 13.81 -11.46
C LEU A 353 -10.23 12.82 -12.01
N VAL A 354 -9.07 12.78 -11.37
CA VAL A 354 -7.96 11.89 -11.71
C VAL A 354 -7.42 11.23 -10.44
N VAL A 355 -7.41 9.91 -10.44
CA VAL A 355 -6.81 9.07 -9.39
C VAL A 355 -5.52 8.49 -9.94
N ILE A 356 -4.39 8.72 -9.27
CA ILE A 356 -3.09 8.22 -9.71
C ILE A 356 -2.54 7.27 -8.66
N GLU A 357 -2.30 6.04 -9.06
CA GLU A 357 -1.62 5.01 -8.26
C GLU A 357 -0.21 4.81 -8.77
N ILE A 358 0.74 4.75 -7.83
CA ILE A 358 2.19 4.76 -8.11
C ILE A 358 2.83 3.49 -7.55
N LYS A 359 3.63 2.80 -8.37
CA LYS A 359 4.48 1.71 -7.88
C LYS A 359 5.91 1.88 -8.38
N ALA A 360 6.87 1.84 -7.46
CA ALA A 360 8.29 1.87 -7.79
C ALA A 360 8.85 0.47 -8.09
N SER A 361 8.22 -0.57 -7.58
CA SER A 361 8.59 -1.98 -7.73
C SER A 361 7.43 -2.82 -8.27
N PRO A 362 7.68 -4.04 -8.80
CA PRO A 362 6.63 -4.92 -9.29
C PRO A 362 5.63 -5.31 -8.20
N ASP A 363 4.38 -4.90 -8.39
CA ASP A 363 3.26 -5.26 -7.52
C ASP A 363 2.14 -5.93 -8.35
N PRO A 364 1.80 -7.20 -8.08
CA PRO A 364 0.71 -7.86 -8.76
C PRO A 364 -0.67 -7.34 -8.35
N ASP A 365 -0.80 -6.68 -7.20
CA ASP A 365 -2.07 -6.14 -6.68
C ASP A 365 -2.36 -4.70 -7.13
N LEU A 366 -1.41 -4.04 -7.80
CA LEU A 366 -1.56 -2.69 -8.33
C LEU A 366 -2.93 -2.40 -8.98
N PRO A 367 -3.48 -3.25 -9.89
CA PRO A 367 -4.76 -2.93 -10.53
C PRO A 367 -5.94 -2.89 -9.56
N PHE A 368 -5.91 -3.73 -8.51
CA PHE A 368 -6.99 -3.79 -7.53
C PHE A 368 -6.89 -2.71 -6.47
N GLN A 369 -5.69 -2.35 -6.05
CA GLN A 369 -5.49 -1.18 -5.19
C GLN A 369 -6.01 0.08 -5.87
N ALA A 370 -5.62 0.26 -7.12
CA ALA A 370 -6.08 1.39 -7.93
C ALA A 370 -7.61 1.38 -8.13
N LEU A 371 -8.21 0.20 -8.36
CA LEU A 371 -9.65 0.05 -8.46
C LEU A 371 -10.37 0.43 -7.17
N ASP A 372 -9.84 0.05 -6.01
CA ASP A 372 -10.43 0.43 -4.71
C ASP A 372 -10.46 1.95 -4.54
N TYR A 373 -9.35 2.61 -4.89
CA TYR A 373 -9.29 4.07 -4.81
C TYR A 373 -10.26 4.72 -5.81
N TRP A 374 -10.36 4.17 -7.01
CA TRP A 374 -11.31 4.65 -8.01
C TRP A 374 -12.76 4.49 -7.52
N ILE A 375 -13.11 3.34 -6.94
CA ILE A 375 -14.46 3.08 -6.37
C ILE A 375 -14.77 4.11 -5.28
N ALA A 376 -13.86 4.36 -4.36
CA ALA A 376 -14.04 5.35 -3.31
C ALA A 376 -14.21 6.76 -3.87
N VAL A 377 -13.35 7.14 -4.81
CA VAL A 377 -13.40 8.47 -5.46
C VAL A 377 -14.72 8.67 -6.23
N GLU A 378 -15.18 7.66 -6.96
CA GLU A 378 -16.45 7.75 -7.69
C GLU A 378 -17.66 7.93 -6.77
N ARG A 379 -17.67 7.30 -5.61
CA ARG A 379 -18.71 7.52 -4.60
C ARG A 379 -18.72 8.97 -4.12
N HIS A 380 -17.54 9.47 -3.72
CA HIS A 380 -17.39 10.84 -3.25
C HIS A 380 -17.68 11.87 -4.34
N ARG A 381 -17.33 11.57 -5.62
CA ARG A 381 -17.67 12.40 -6.76
C ARG A 381 -19.18 12.54 -6.90
N LYS A 382 -19.89 11.42 -6.95
CA LYS A 382 -21.36 11.38 -7.08
C LYS A 382 -22.08 12.04 -5.91
N ALA A 383 -21.52 11.93 -4.70
CA ALA A 383 -22.03 12.60 -3.52
C ALA A 383 -21.68 14.09 -3.43
N GLY A 384 -20.75 14.58 -4.26
CA GLY A 384 -20.27 15.97 -4.20
C GLY A 384 -19.38 16.28 -2.99
N ASP A 385 -18.80 15.25 -2.38
CA ASP A 385 -18.04 15.38 -1.12
C ASP A 385 -16.78 16.20 -1.26
N PHE A 386 -16.07 16.08 -2.38
CA PHE A 386 -14.77 16.74 -2.54
C PHE A 386 -14.89 18.25 -2.43
N LEU A 387 -15.87 18.87 -3.10
CA LEU A 387 -16.08 20.32 -3.01
C LEU A 387 -16.54 20.73 -1.61
N ARG A 388 -17.43 19.95 -0.99
CA ARG A 388 -17.89 20.21 0.39
C ARG A 388 -16.77 20.14 1.42
N LYS A 389 -15.75 19.31 1.15
CA LYS A 389 -14.59 19.09 2.02
C LYS A 389 -13.36 19.94 1.64
N GLY A 390 -13.55 20.97 0.81
CA GLY A 390 -12.54 21.99 0.50
C GLY A 390 -11.56 21.60 -0.62
N TYR A 391 -11.73 20.45 -1.28
CA TYR A 391 -10.89 20.10 -2.42
C TYR A 391 -11.30 20.90 -3.66
N PHE A 392 -10.35 21.11 -4.55
CA PHE A 392 -10.57 21.74 -5.87
C PHE A 392 -11.23 23.11 -5.81
N ALA A 393 -10.87 23.95 -4.82
CA ALA A 393 -11.42 25.29 -4.63
C ALA A 393 -11.39 26.10 -5.94
N GLY A 394 -12.51 26.76 -6.26
CA GLY A 394 -12.66 27.55 -7.48
C GLY A 394 -12.79 26.73 -8.78
N ARG A 395 -13.00 25.41 -8.69
CA ARG A 395 -13.18 24.53 -9.86
C ARG A 395 -14.56 23.91 -9.89
N GLN A 396 -15.07 23.71 -11.08
CA GLN A 396 -16.25 22.88 -11.31
C GLN A 396 -15.79 21.47 -11.70
N LEU A 397 -16.32 20.47 -11.02
CA LEU A 397 -16.05 19.06 -11.36
C LEU A 397 -16.98 18.62 -12.48
N LYS A 398 -16.43 17.90 -13.47
CA LYS A 398 -17.22 17.23 -14.49
C LYS A 398 -17.97 16.04 -13.93
N ASP A 399 -19.18 15.82 -14.44
CA ASP A 399 -19.95 14.61 -14.18
C ASP A 399 -19.54 13.46 -15.11
N GLU A 400 -18.25 13.19 -15.15
CA GLU A 400 -17.64 12.07 -15.86
C GLU A 400 -16.93 11.17 -14.85
N ALA A 401 -16.87 9.86 -15.15
CA ALA A 401 -16.13 8.92 -14.32
C ALA A 401 -14.66 9.34 -14.19
N ALA A 402 -14.11 9.26 -12.97
CA ALA A 402 -12.72 9.64 -12.71
C ALA A 402 -11.74 8.86 -13.60
N LEU A 403 -10.73 9.52 -14.11
CA LEU A 403 -9.64 8.86 -14.82
C LEU A 403 -8.71 8.15 -13.84
N LEU A 404 -8.55 6.84 -13.98
CA LEU A 404 -7.60 6.06 -13.22
C LEU A 404 -6.27 6.01 -13.96
N VAL A 405 -5.18 6.44 -13.32
CA VAL A 405 -3.84 6.46 -13.90
C VAL A 405 -2.90 5.57 -13.10
N LEU A 406 -2.28 4.61 -13.75
CA LEU A 406 -1.25 3.76 -13.15
C LEU A 406 0.13 4.24 -13.61
N VAL A 407 1.03 4.54 -12.66
CA VAL A 407 2.39 4.97 -12.98
C VAL A 407 3.41 4.02 -12.36
N ALA A 408 4.23 3.40 -13.20
CA ALA A 408 5.32 2.55 -12.73
C ALA A 408 6.48 2.55 -13.73
N PRO A 409 7.72 2.23 -13.31
CA PRO A 409 8.78 1.88 -14.25
C PRO A 409 8.31 0.77 -15.19
N LEU A 410 8.59 0.91 -16.50
CA LEU A 410 8.01 0.01 -17.50
C LEU A 410 8.26 -1.47 -17.23
N LEU A 411 9.44 -1.79 -16.65
CA LEU A 411 9.80 -3.17 -16.26
C LEU A 411 9.21 -3.58 -14.89
N ALA A 412 8.71 -2.63 -14.11
CA ALA A 412 8.05 -2.90 -12.84
C ALA A 412 6.56 -3.28 -12.99
N TYR A 413 5.97 -3.13 -14.18
CA TYR A 413 4.66 -3.72 -14.44
C TYR A 413 4.74 -5.24 -14.36
N HIS A 414 4.26 -5.80 -13.27
CA HIS A 414 4.24 -7.25 -13.06
C HIS A 414 3.45 -7.95 -14.18
N LYS A 415 3.93 -9.11 -14.63
CA LYS A 415 3.27 -9.85 -15.73
C LYS A 415 1.80 -10.14 -15.45
N THR A 416 1.46 -10.43 -14.19
CA THR A 416 0.09 -10.69 -13.76
C THR A 416 -0.75 -9.42 -13.69
N ALA A 417 -0.18 -8.27 -13.33
CA ALA A 417 -0.90 -7.00 -13.30
C ALA A 417 -1.52 -6.68 -14.68
N ARG A 418 -0.79 -6.90 -15.77
CA ARG A 418 -1.33 -6.70 -17.13
C ARG A 418 -2.52 -7.60 -17.45
N ARG A 419 -2.53 -8.84 -16.93
CA ARG A 419 -3.68 -9.75 -17.13
C ARG A 419 -4.89 -9.25 -16.33
N LEU A 420 -4.66 -8.74 -15.13
CA LEU A 420 -5.72 -8.21 -14.27
C LEU A 420 -6.26 -6.87 -14.79
N ILE A 421 -5.39 -6.00 -15.31
CA ILE A 421 -5.81 -4.76 -16.00
C ILE A 421 -6.78 -5.10 -17.15
N ALA A 422 -6.53 -6.17 -17.88
CA ALA A 422 -7.41 -6.60 -18.97
C ALA A 422 -8.77 -7.14 -18.49
N THR A 423 -8.95 -7.37 -17.20
CA THR A 423 -10.24 -7.77 -16.59
C THR A 423 -11.03 -6.59 -16.02
N LEU A 424 -10.43 -5.41 -15.95
CA LEU A 424 -11.15 -4.22 -15.50
C LEU A 424 -12.24 -3.85 -16.53
N PRO A 425 -13.43 -3.44 -16.06
CA PRO A 425 -14.53 -3.10 -16.96
C PRO A 425 -14.22 -1.83 -17.75
N ALA A 426 -14.86 -1.69 -18.91
CA ALA A 426 -14.67 -0.54 -19.81
C ALA A 426 -15.13 0.78 -19.16
N GLU A 427 -16.03 0.72 -18.21
CA GLU A 427 -16.56 1.85 -17.44
C GLU A 427 -15.52 2.48 -16.50
N VAL A 428 -14.40 1.79 -16.25
CA VAL A 428 -13.24 2.33 -15.52
C VAL A 428 -12.25 2.92 -16.53
N PRO A 429 -12.26 4.24 -16.75
CA PRO A 429 -11.34 4.87 -17.69
C PRO A 429 -9.92 4.76 -17.16
N LEU A 430 -9.07 4.00 -17.84
CA LEU A 430 -7.73 3.64 -17.37
C LEU A 430 -6.64 4.14 -18.32
N MET A 431 -5.60 4.74 -17.74
CA MET A 431 -4.35 5.07 -18.41
C MET A 431 -3.16 4.41 -17.71
N GLU A 432 -2.37 3.62 -18.44
CA GLU A 432 -1.09 3.10 -17.98
C GLU A 432 0.05 4.00 -18.47
N ILE A 433 0.91 4.45 -17.56
CA ILE A 433 2.12 5.23 -17.85
C ILE A 433 3.35 4.42 -17.42
N GLY A 434 4.08 3.94 -18.38
CA GLY A 434 5.37 3.30 -18.17
C GLY A 434 6.50 4.32 -18.23
N ILE A 435 7.25 4.46 -17.15
CA ILE A 435 8.40 5.37 -17.05
C ILE A 435 9.73 4.61 -17.14
N ASN A 436 10.84 5.34 -17.29
CA ASN A 436 12.18 4.78 -17.33
C ASN A 436 12.63 4.24 -15.96
N GLN A 437 13.63 3.34 -15.94
CA GLN A 437 14.22 2.81 -14.71
C GLN A 437 15.07 3.87 -13.96
N GLY A 438 15.59 4.86 -14.66
CA GLY A 438 16.39 5.96 -14.10
C GLY A 438 15.55 7.12 -13.51
N TRP A 439 14.28 6.89 -13.18
CA TRP A 439 13.32 7.89 -12.69
C TRP A 439 13.81 8.65 -11.43
N LYS A 440 14.71 8.05 -10.65
CA LYS A 440 15.33 8.73 -9.49
C LYS A 440 16.15 9.97 -9.88
N LYS A 441 16.66 9.99 -11.13
CA LYS A 441 17.38 11.14 -11.70
C LYS A 441 16.43 12.05 -12.47
N GLU A 442 15.65 11.46 -13.37
CA GLU A 442 14.69 12.16 -14.22
C GLU A 442 13.61 11.20 -14.69
N ILE A 443 12.35 11.61 -14.61
CA ILE A 443 11.23 10.83 -15.14
C ILE A 443 11.13 11.08 -16.65
N LYS A 444 11.18 9.98 -17.43
CA LYS A 444 10.90 9.94 -18.88
C LYS A 444 9.76 8.96 -19.12
N VAL A 445 8.73 9.41 -19.79
CA VAL A 445 7.63 8.54 -20.19
C VAL A 445 8.08 7.72 -21.40
N LEU A 446 8.09 6.40 -21.24
CA LEU A 446 8.45 5.46 -22.30
C LEU A 446 7.23 4.90 -23.01
N ARG A 447 6.08 4.84 -22.33
CA ARG A 447 4.85 4.28 -22.86
C ARG A 447 3.64 4.94 -22.22
N ARG A 448 2.63 5.24 -23.05
CA ARG A 448 1.25 5.48 -22.59
C ARG A 448 0.35 4.46 -23.26
N LYS A 449 -0.55 3.86 -22.49
CA LYS A 449 -1.57 2.95 -23.00
C LYS A 449 -2.85 3.20 -22.22
N GLY A 450 -3.95 3.32 -22.88
CA GLY A 450 -5.26 3.46 -22.26
C GLY A 450 -6.23 4.19 -23.17
N VAL A 451 -7.49 4.05 -22.84
CA VAL A 451 -8.56 4.75 -23.52
C VAL A 451 -8.68 6.10 -22.84
N VAL A 452 -8.21 7.14 -23.50
CA VAL A 452 -8.72 8.48 -23.30
C VAL A 452 -9.75 8.64 -24.40
N SER A 453 -11.00 8.31 -24.07
CA SER A 453 -12.13 8.72 -24.92
C SER A 453 -12.35 10.19 -24.75
#